data_66441459c0e9590df63aa27032cb0771
#
_entry.id   66441459c0e9590df63aa27032cb0771
#
_cell.length_a   1.000
_cell.length_b   1.000
_cell.length_c   1.000
_cell.angle_alpha   90.00
_cell.angle_beta   90.00
_cell.angle_gamma   90.00
#
_symmetry.space_group_name_H-M   'P 1'
#
loop_
_entity.id
_entity.type
_entity.pdbx_description
1 polymer ?
#
loop_
_entity_poly.entity_id
_entity_poly.type
_entity_poly.pdbx_seq_one_letter_code
_entity_poly.pdbx_strand_id
1 'polypeptide(L)'
;SKTGELAVSLQTFVKDKPATIEVSIAGQSKIVTVKNNQPMSVAVGTFNLDELGYQKLTITGLEQAETLLPAISEIKIGGEVALGKVSYVKDDFYWGRRGPSVHLQYSLPSQTMNYPWFYSEIEVPKGADVIGSYYMANGFDGGYFGIQVNSDSERRVLFSIWSPFSTDDPSLIPPEYRIQTLKHGKNVHVGKFGNEGSGGQSDMRYDWKADTRYGFLTHIRPVEGTESTEFTAYFYDPMVEKWQLIASFRRPKTSIYHQGTYSFLESFIPGAWQFERRAIYTNKWVKPERGAWQEVTQA
;
A
#
# COMPACT_ATOMS: atom_id res chain seq x y z
N SER A 1 14.88 -15.46 -9.79
CA SER A 1 14.93 -16.73 -9.05
C SER A 1 16.28 -17.46 -9.24
N LYS A 2 17.30 -16.79 -9.76
CA LYS A 2 18.65 -17.31 -9.94
C LYS A 2 19.66 -16.20 -9.62
N THR A 3 20.72 -16.52 -8.88
CA THR A 3 21.90 -15.68 -8.67
C THR A 3 22.88 -15.86 -9.83
N GLY A 4 23.87 -14.98 -9.96
CA GLY A 4 24.90 -15.03 -10.98
C GLY A 4 25.04 -13.72 -11.75
N GLU A 5 25.56 -13.80 -12.96
CA GLU A 5 25.80 -12.64 -13.82
C GLU A 5 24.51 -12.09 -14.45
N LEU A 6 24.30 -10.78 -14.29
CA LEU A 6 23.26 -9.99 -14.93
C LEU A 6 23.90 -9.05 -15.95
N ALA A 7 23.67 -9.29 -17.24
CA ALA A 7 24.04 -8.36 -18.30
C ALA A 7 22.94 -7.30 -18.49
N VAL A 8 23.32 -6.01 -18.53
CA VAL A 8 22.38 -4.90 -18.70
C VAL A 8 22.75 -4.07 -19.93
N SER A 9 21.73 -3.73 -20.71
CA SER A 9 21.81 -2.71 -21.76
C SER A 9 20.57 -1.83 -21.77
N LEU A 10 20.71 -0.61 -22.30
CA LEU A 10 19.65 0.38 -22.35
C LEU A 10 19.30 0.68 -23.81
N GLN A 11 18.04 0.71 -24.16
CA GLN A 11 17.57 1.34 -25.40
C GLN A 11 17.45 2.84 -25.13
N THR A 12 18.39 3.62 -25.68
CA THR A 12 18.56 5.00 -25.25
C THR A 12 19.10 5.90 -26.36
N PHE A 13 18.88 7.21 -26.21
CA PHE A 13 19.46 8.24 -27.08
C PHE A 13 19.51 9.60 -26.37
N VAL A 14 20.30 10.52 -26.88
CA VAL A 14 20.35 11.92 -26.49
C VAL A 14 19.81 12.80 -27.60
N LYS A 15 19.14 13.92 -27.24
CA LYS A 15 18.58 14.82 -28.25
C LYS A 15 19.66 15.75 -28.87
N ASP A 16 20.48 16.36 -28.02
CA ASP A 16 21.40 17.44 -28.46
C ASP A 16 22.87 17.16 -28.11
N LYS A 17 23.19 16.81 -26.89
CA LYS A 17 24.55 16.61 -26.39
C LYS A 17 24.74 15.24 -25.76
N PRO A 18 25.96 14.65 -25.82
CA PRO A 18 26.26 13.46 -25.06
C PRO A 18 25.93 13.62 -23.58
N ALA A 19 25.41 12.57 -22.94
CA ALA A 19 25.11 12.55 -21.52
C ALA A 19 25.76 11.32 -20.86
N THR A 20 26.34 11.54 -19.68
CA THR A 20 26.97 10.48 -18.90
C THR A 20 26.08 10.11 -17.71
N ILE A 21 25.81 8.84 -17.58
CA ILE A 21 25.00 8.25 -16.51
C ILE A 21 25.77 7.20 -15.76
N GLU A 22 25.48 7.06 -14.49
CA GLU A 22 25.84 5.91 -13.68
C GLU A 22 24.65 4.95 -13.58
N VAL A 23 24.89 3.68 -13.81
CA VAL A 23 23.92 2.61 -13.58
C VAL A 23 24.44 1.76 -12.44
N SER A 24 23.67 1.66 -11.37
CA SER A 24 24.03 0.88 -10.19
C SER A 24 22.98 -0.16 -9.83
N ILE A 25 23.46 -1.33 -9.37
CA ILE A 25 22.63 -2.44 -8.89
C ILE A 25 23.45 -3.28 -7.90
N ALA A 26 22.85 -3.73 -6.82
CA ALA A 26 23.50 -4.56 -5.78
C ALA A 26 24.86 -4.01 -5.32
N GLY A 27 24.97 -2.70 -5.08
CA GLY A 27 26.21 -2.04 -4.63
C GLY A 27 27.30 -1.90 -5.68
N GLN A 28 27.08 -2.36 -6.91
CA GLN A 28 28.02 -2.23 -8.04
C GLN A 28 27.56 -1.11 -8.95
N SER A 29 28.50 -0.34 -9.53
CA SER A 29 28.21 0.77 -10.45
C SER A 29 28.99 0.64 -11.76
N LYS A 30 28.37 1.16 -12.84
CA LYS A 30 28.96 1.28 -14.18
C LYS A 30 28.63 2.64 -14.76
N ILE A 31 29.62 3.29 -15.35
CA ILE A 31 29.45 4.58 -16.01
C ILE A 31 29.30 4.38 -17.51
N VAL A 32 28.31 5.03 -18.11
CA VAL A 32 28.00 4.93 -19.53
C VAL A 32 27.80 6.33 -20.11
N THR A 33 28.48 6.63 -21.22
CA THR A 33 28.24 7.87 -21.97
C THR A 33 27.39 7.55 -23.21
N VAL A 34 26.18 8.12 -23.25
CA VAL A 34 25.27 8.03 -24.40
C VAL A 34 25.56 9.17 -25.36
N LYS A 35 25.90 8.84 -26.61
CA LYS A 35 26.28 9.80 -27.66
C LYS A 35 25.38 9.79 -28.88
N ASN A 36 24.62 8.72 -29.05
CA ASN A 36 23.72 8.50 -30.18
C ASN A 36 22.49 9.41 -30.10
N ASN A 37 22.10 9.99 -31.21
CA ASN A 37 20.92 10.88 -31.33
C ASN A 37 19.67 10.16 -31.86
N GLN A 38 19.76 8.84 -32.07
CA GLN A 38 18.65 7.97 -32.41
C GLN A 38 18.60 6.81 -31.42
N PRO A 39 17.41 6.24 -31.15
CA PRO A 39 17.27 5.10 -30.26
C PRO A 39 18.12 3.90 -30.70
N MET A 40 19.05 3.48 -29.86
CA MET A 40 19.85 2.27 -30.07
C MET A 40 20.21 1.60 -28.74
N SER A 41 20.56 0.32 -28.82
CA SER A 41 20.96 -0.43 -27.64
C SER A 41 22.40 -0.10 -27.24
N VAL A 42 22.57 0.43 -26.05
CA VAL A 42 23.87 0.77 -25.46
C VAL A 42 24.14 -0.21 -24.32
N ALA A 43 25.23 -0.95 -24.40
CA ALA A 43 25.64 -1.86 -23.35
C ALA A 43 26.09 -1.09 -22.10
N VAL A 44 25.55 -1.45 -20.94
CA VAL A 44 26.00 -0.95 -19.63
C VAL A 44 27.13 -1.84 -19.10
N GLY A 45 26.98 -3.15 -19.22
CA GLY A 45 27.92 -4.16 -18.74
C GLY A 45 27.25 -5.22 -17.89
N THR A 46 28.06 -5.95 -17.12
CA THR A 46 27.59 -7.07 -16.29
C THR A 46 27.73 -6.73 -14.80
N PHE A 47 26.79 -7.24 -14.00
CA PHE A 47 26.74 -7.12 -12.54
C PHE A 47 26.58 -8.51 -11.94
N ASN A 48 27.23 -8.78 -10.81
CA ASN A 48 27.05 -10.04 -10.09
C ASN A 48 25.94 -9.89 -9.05
N LEU A 49 24.93 -10.74 -9.09
CA LEU A 49 23.85 -10.79 -8.13
C LEU A 49 24.01 -12.03 -7.23
N ASP A 50 24.39 -11.82 -6.00
CA ASP A 50 24.66 -12.89 -5.01
C ASP A 50 23.40 -13.28 -4.22
N GLU A 51 22.35 -12.44 -4.28
CA GLU A 51 21.10 -12.64 -3.55
C GLU A 51 19.91 -12.80 -4.50
N LEU A 52 18.97 -13.68 -4.10
CA LEU A 52 17.68 -13.80 -4.76
C LEU A 52 16.73 -12.69 -4.31
N GLY A 53 15.73 -12.40 -5.14
CA GLY A 53 14.69 -11.42 -4.83
C GLY A 53 14.70 -10.22 -5.74
N TYR A 54 14.02 -9.16 -5.32
CA TYR A 54 13.98 -7.90 -6.07
C TYR A 54 15.29 -7.14 -5.90
N GLN A 55 15.86 -6.72 -7.03
CA GLN A 55 17.05 -5.88 -7.06
C GLN A 55 16.69 -4.50 -7.61
N LYS A 56 17.18 -3.46 -6.95
CA LYS A 56 16.98 -2.08 -7.41
C LYS A 56 18.06 -1.69 -8.39
N LEU A 57 17.67 -1.38 -9.62
CA LEU A 57 18.53 -0.73 -10.59
C LEU A 57 18.32 0.79 -10.52
N THR A 58 19.39 1.54 -10.31
CA THR A 58 19.35 3.00 -10.24
C THR A 58 20.13 3.59 -11.40
N ILE A 59 19.57 4.62 -12.05
CA ILE A 59 20.22 5.38 -13.10
C ILE A 59 20.36 6.81 -12.63
N THR A 60 21.59 7.31 -12.54
CA THR A 60 21.91 8.66 -12.04
C THR A 60 22.66 9.44 -13.12
N GLY A 61 22.26 10.67 -13.39
CA GLY A 61 23.03 11.59 -14.25
C GLY A 61 24.28 12.09 -13.50
N LEU A 62 25.43 12.07 -14.17
CA LEU A 62 26.70 12.51 -13.57
C LEU A 62 27.10 13.94 -13.96
N GLU A 63 26.38 14.60 -14.84
CA GLU A 63 26.70 15.93 -15.33
C GLU A 63 25.79 17.02 -14.69
N GLN A 64 26.30 18.25 -14.65
CA GLN A 64 25.63 19.37 -13.97
C GLN A 64 24.29 19.78 -14.62
N ALA A 65 23.48 20.49 -13.87
CA ALA A 65 22.06 20.81 -14.01
C ALA A 65 21.53 21.32 -15.37
N GLU A 66 22.36 21.55 -16.37
CA GLU A 66 21.94 22.01 -17.72
C GLU A 66 21.89 20.88 -18.76
N THR A 67 22.34 19.66 -18.42
CA THR A 67 22.33 18.54 -19.36
C THR A 67 21.13 17.65 -19.07
N LEU A 68 20.24 17.52 -20.05
CA LEU A 68 19.11 16.60 -19.96
C LEU A 68 19.62 15.15 -19.88
N LEU A 69 19.03 14.34 -19.02
CA LEU A 69 19.26 12.91 -19.01
C LEU A 69 18.92 12.32 -20.38
N PRO A 70 19.61 11.24 -20.80
CA PRO A 70 19.28 10.56 -22.05
C PRO A 70 17.86 9.98 -21.95
N ALA A 71 17.12 9.99 -23.05
CA ALA A 71 15.85 9.31 -23.13
C ALA A 71 16.09 7.80 -23.10
N ILE A 72 15.47 7.10 -22.17
CA ILE A 72 15.59 5.63 -22.01
C ILE A 72 14.20 5.04 -22.22
N SER A 73 14.03 4.20 -23.23
CA SER A 73 12.76 3.56 -23.55
C SER A 73 12.66 2.13 -23.02
N GLU A 74 13.81 1.44 -22.90
CA GLU A 74 13.85 0.05 -22.44
C GLU A 74 15.12 -0.23 -21.62
N ILE A 75 15.00 -1.13 -20.65
CA ILE A 75 16.11 -1.76 -19.96
C ILE A 75 16.10 -3.24 -20.40
N LYS A 76 17.15 -3.68 -21.07
CA LYS A 76 17.31 -5.08 -21.50
C LYS A 76 18.22 -5.80 -20.52
N ILE A 77 17.79 -6.93 -20.05
CA ILE A 77 18.55 -7.80 -19.15
C ILE A 77 18.87 -9.13 -19.81
N GLY A 78 20.03 -9.66 -19.49
CA GLY A 78 20.53 -10.96 -20.00
C GLY A 78 21.47 -11.61 -18.98
N GLY A 79 22.26 -12.57 -19.43
CA GLY A 79 23.17 -13.31 -18.56
C GLY A 79 22.50 -14.45 -17.80
N GLU A 80 23.22 -15.04 -16.84
CA GLU A 80 22.75 -16.21 -16.08
C GLU A 80 21.48 -15.98 -15.30
N VAL A 81 21.33 -14.78 -14.73
CA VAL A 81 20.13 -14.38 -13.94
C VAL A 81 18.87 -14.42 -14.80
N ALA A 82 18.98 -14.03 -16.07
CA ALA A 82 17.86 -14.02 -17.01
C ALA A 82 17.39 -15.42 -17.43
N LEU A 83 18.19 -16.46 -17.21
CA LEU A 83 17.79 -17.85 -17.43
C LEU A 83 16.87 -18.40 -16.33
N GLY A 84 16.76 -17.69 -15.19
CA GLY A 84 15.83 -18.00 -14.13
C GLY A 84 14.43 -17.42 -14.39
N LYS A 85 13.52 -17.61 -13.43
CA LYS A 85 12.22 -16.93 -13.45
C LYS A 85 12.43 -15.45 -13.13
N VAL A 86 12.26 -14.59 -14.10
CA VAL A 86 12.22 -13.13 -13.95
C VAL A 86 10.77 -12.69 -13.91
N SER A 87 10.43 -11.82 -12.97
CA SER A 87 9.10 -11.22 -12.84
C SER A 87 9.20 -9.70 -13.01
N TYR A 88 8.40 -9.17 -13.91
CA TYR A 88 8.28 -7.74 -14.18
C TYR A 88 6.89 -7.43 -14.72
N VAL A 89 6.46 -6.18 -14.62
CA VAL A 89 5.20 -5.72 -15.22
C VAL A 89 5.53 -5.10 -16.57
N LYS A 90 5.00 -5.70 -17.64
CA LYS A 90 5.36 -5.34 -19.01
C LYS A 90 4.38 -4.36 -19.64
N ASP A 91 3.09 -4.66 -19.60
CA ASP A 91 2.10 -4.04 -20.49
C ASP A 91 1.07 -3.17 -19.75
N ASP A 92 0.87 -3.36 -18.46
CA ASP A 92 -0.08 -2.60 -17.66
C ASP A 92 0.65 -1.71 -16.64
N PHE A 93 0.84 -0.44 -17.00
CA PHE A 93 1.53 0.53 -16.15
C PHE A 93 0.78 0.81 -14.83
N TYR A 94 -0.52 0.62 -14.79
CA TYR A 94 -1.27 0.72 -13.54
C TYR A 94 -0.73 -0.26 -12.50
N TRP A 95 -0.55 -1.52 -12.88
CA TRP A 95 0.05 -2.54 -12.00
C TRP A 95 1.54 -2.34 -11.78
N GLY A 96 2.25 -1.77 -12.75
CA GLY A 96 3.68 -1.45 -12.63
C GLY A 96 4.00 -0.40 -11.58
N ARG A 97 3.04 0.43 -11.20
CA ARG A 97 3.17 1.42 -10.13
C ARG A 97 2.67 0.93 -8.76
N ARG A 98 2.04 -0.25 -8.71
CA ARG A 98 1.56 -0.86 -7.47
C ARG A 98 2.67 -1.66 -6.80
N GLY A 99 2.79 -1.52 -5.49
CA GLY A 99 3.69 -2.33 -4.70
C GLY A 99 3.19 -3.76 -4.51
N PRO A 100 4.07 -4.69 -4.10
CA PRO A 100 3.65 -6.02 -3.74
C PRO A 100 2.68 -5.98 -2.55
N SER A 101 1.65 -6.82 -2.63
CA SER A 101 0.66 -6.97 -1.56
C SER A 101 0.26 -8.43 -1.38
N VAL A 102 -0.10 -8.79 -0.15
CA VAL A 102 -0.69 -10.09 0.22
C VAL A 102 -2.01 -9.83 0.91
N HIS A 103 -3.05 -10.52 0.46
CA HIS A 103 -4.40 -10.37 0.98
C HIS A 103 -4.87 -11.66 1.67
N LEU A 104 -5.58 -11.48 2.78
CA LEU A 104 -6.31 -12.53 3.49
C LEU A 104 -7.81 -12.20 3.40
N GLN A 105 -8.57 -13.05 2.73
CA GLN A 105 -10.03 -12.92 2.60
C GLN A 105 -10.68 -13.74 3.70
N TYR A 106 -11.65 -13.18 4.43
CA TYR A 106 -12.29 -13.85 5.54
C TYR A 106 -13.70 -14.30 5.20
N SER A 107 -14.03 -15.52 5.56
CA SER A 107 -15.39 -16.05 5.52
C SER A 107 -16.09 -15.77 6.84
N LEU A 108 -17.15 -14.95 6.78
CA LEU A 108 -17.97 -14.71 7.98
C LEU A 108 -18.74 -15.98 8.38
N PRO A 109 -19.00 -16.20 9.68
CA PRO A 109 -19.65 -17.41 10.19
C PRO A 109 -21.03 -17.70 9.58
N SER A 110 -21.74 -16.67 9.14
CA SER A 110 -23.01 -16.80 8.41
C SER A 110 -23.12 -15.72 7.33
N GLN A 111 -23.61 -16.11 6.17
CA GLN A 111 -23.91 -15.19 5.06
C GLN A 111 -25.30 -14.53 5.17
N THR A 112 -26.12 -14.97 6.12
CA THR A 112 -27.50 -14.46 6.30
C THR A 112 -27.65 -13.55 7.53
N MET A 113 -26.61 -13.42 8.32
CA MET A 113 -26.58 -12.55 9.51
C MET A 113 -25.99 -11.19 9.20
N ASN A 114 -26.50 -10.15 9.83
CA ASN A 114 -25.93 -8.81 9.84
C ASN A 114 -24.89 -8.72 10.93
N TYR A 115 -23.67 -8.34 10.57
CA TYR A 115 -22.55 -8.13 11.51
C TYR A 115 -22.18 -6.65 11.58
N PRO A 116 -22.72 -5.90 12.56
CA PRO A 116 -22.32 -4.50 12.76
C PRO A 116 -20.91 -4.33 13.31
N TRP A 117 -20.31 -5.34 13.94
CA TRP A 117 -19.00 -5.24 14.57
C TRP A 117 -18.02 -6.25 14.00
N PHE A 118 -16.80 -5.76 13.71
CA PHE A 118 -15.65 -6.59 13.35
C PHE A 118 -14.43 -6.14 14.13
N TYR A 119 -13.83 -7.09 14.87
CA TYR A 119 -12.60 -6.92 15.64
C TYR A 119 -11.49 -7.77 15.06
N SER A 120 -10.27 -7.23 15.07
CA SER A 120 -9.04 -7.98 14.76
C SER A 120 -7.84 -7.42 15.49
N GLU A 121 -6.74 -8.17 15.52
CA GLU A 121 -5.45 -7.74 16.05
C GLU A 121 -4.35 -7.89 15.02
N ILE A 122 -3.38 -6.97 15.08
CA ILE A 122 -2.13 -7.04 14.33
C ILE A 122 -0.95 -6.92 15.28
N GLU A 123 0.06 -7.75 15.02
CA GLU A 123 1.41 -7.63 15.57
C GLU A 123 2.41 -7.59 14.42
N VAL A 124 3.23 -6.55 14.36
CA VAL A 124 4.33 -6.44 13.41
C VAL A 124 5.61 -6.87 14.12
N PRO A 125 6.26 -7.97 13.72
CA PRO A 125 7.50 -8.41 14.34
C PRO A 125 8.61 -7.36 14.19
N LYS A 126 9.52 -7.32 15.17
CA LYS A 126 10.68 -6.44 15.13
C LYS A 126 11.51 -6.65 13.87
N GLY A 127 11.84 -5.56 13.19
CA GLY A 127 12.57 -5.56 11.92
C GLY A 127 11.72 -5.85 10.69
N ALA A 128 10.42 -6.17 10.86
CA ALA A 128 9.48 -6.30 9.75
C ALA A 128 8.68 -5.01 9.48
N ASP A 129 8.91 -3.98 10.29
CA ASP A 129 8.26 -2.66 10.23
C ASP A 129 8.93 -1.73 9.20
N VAL A 130 9.02 -2.20 7.98
CA VAL A 130 9.69 -1.53 6.85
C VAL A 130 8.93 -0.26 6.44
N ILE A 131 9.68 0.81 6.16
CA ILE A 131 9.12 2.07 5.61
C ILE A 131 8.35 1.79 4.32
N GLY A 132 7.22 2.46 4.16
CA GLY A 132 6.32 2.26 3.03
C GLY A 132 5.43 1.03 3.15
N SER A 133 5.25 0.51 4.36
CA SER A 133 4.35 -0.61 4.63
C SER A 133 3.01 -0.16 5.18
N TYR A 134 1.95 -0.77 4.68
CA TYR A 134 0.61 -0.67 5.25
C TYR A 134 0.15 -2.06 5.72
N TYR A 135 -0.08 -2.17 7.01
CA TYR A 135 -0.62 -3.35 7.69
C TYR A 135 -2.10 -3.07 7.95
N MET A 136 -2.95 -3.44 6.99
CA MET A 136 -4.38 -3.18 7.06
C MET A 136 -5.07 -4.33 7.82
N ALA A 137 -5.68 -3.97 8.95
CA ALA A 137 -6.33 -4.90 9.86
C ALA A 137 -7.74 -5.29 9.41
N ASN A 138 -8.61 -4.28 9.26
CA ASN A 138 -10.01 -4.43 8.93
C ASN A 138 -10.29 -3.76 7.58
N GLY A 139 -10.34 -4.57 6.52
CA GLY A 139 -10.90 -4.22 5.23
C GLY A 139 -12.32 -4.72 5.12
N PHE A 140 -13.16 -3.98 4.42
CA PHE A 140 -14.57 -4.28 4.22
C PHE A 140 -15.08 -3.50 3.01
N ASP A 141 -16.27 -3.85 2.52
CA ASP A 141 -16.87 -3.10 1.42
C ASP A 141 -17.05 -1.63 1.78
N GLY A 142 -16.35 -0.78 1.06
CA GLY A 142 -16.39 0.67 1.20
C GLY A 142 -15.29 1.28 2.07
N GLY A 143 -14.35 0.51 2.65
CA GLY A 143 -13.29 1.13 3.44
C GLY A 143 -12.23 0.18 4.00
N TYR A 144 -11.27 0.77 4.71
CA TYR A 144 -10.14 0.06 5.30
C TYR A 144 -9.59 0.77 6.54
N PHE A 145 -9.01 -0.02 7.46
CA PHE A 145 -8.48 0.43 8.73
C PHE A 145 -7.23 -0.34 9.13
N GLY A 146 -6.14 0.34 9.49
CA GLY A 146 -4.88 -0.30 9.87
C GLY A 146 -3.79 0.68 10.30
N ILE A 147 -2.53 0.22 10.23
CA ILE A 147 -1.34 0.98 10.63
C ILE A 147 -0.30 1.06 9.50
N GLN A 148 0.42 2.18 9.44
CA GLN A 148 1.44 2.44 8.43
C GLN A 148 2.79 2.81 9.04
N VAL A 149 3.87 2.54 8.29
CA VAL A 149 5.20 3.11 8.48
C VAL A 149 5.47 4.08 7.34
N ASN A 150 5.42 5.38 7.61
CA ASN A 150 5.52 6.43 6.59
C ASN A 150 6.97 6.91 6.39
N SER A 151 7.76 6.94 7.46
CA SER A 151 9.19 7.28 7.46
C SER A 151 9.88 6.71 8.70
N ASP A 152 11.18 6.99 8.88
CA ASP A 152 11.94 6.64 10.08
C ASP A 152 11.36 7.28 11.36
N SER A 153 10.67 8.41 11.23
CA SER A 153 10.13 9.20 12.35
C SER A 153 8.59 9.32 12.34
N GLU A 154 7.91 8.68 11.38
CA GLU A 154 6.46 8.80 11.27
C GLU A 154 5.79 7.45 11.06
N ARG A 155 4.88 7.13 11.99
CA ARG A 155 3.94 6.01 11.90
C ARG A 155 2.53 6.54 12.06
N ARG A 156 1.55 5.85 11.47
CA ARG A 156 0.15 6.28 11.51
C ARG A 156 -0.79 5.13 11.79
N VAL A 157 -1.92 5.49 12.41
CA VAL A 157 -3.17 4.73 12.35
C VAL A 157 -4.03 5.39 11.28
N LEU A 158 -4.52 4.63 10.31
CA LEU A 158 -5.24 5.14 9.13
C LEU A 158 -6.59 4.45 8.98
N PHE A 159 -7.66 5.23 8.84
CA PHE A 159 -9.01 4.76 8.53
C PHE A 159 -9.62 5.60 7.40
N SER A 160 -10.07 4.94 6.34
CA SER A 160 -10.61 5.60 5.14
C SER A 160 -11.86 4.91 4.63
N ILE A 161 -12.76 5.71 4.05
CA ILE A 161 -14.00 5.24 3.44
C ILE A 161 -14.10 5.80 2.02
N TRP A 162 -14.25 4.93 1.02
CA TRP A 162 -14.47 5.34 -0.37
C TRP A 162 -15.85 5.97 -0.56
N SER A 163 -15.88 7.04 -1.37
CA SER A 163 -17.14 7.54 -1.92
C SER A 163 -17.82 6.47 -2.79
N PRO A 164 -19.15 6.39 -2.83
CA PRO A 164 -19.83 5.56 -3.82
C PRO A 164 -19.73 6.10 -5.25
N PHE A 165 -19.21 7.32 -5.42
CA PHE A 165 -18.91 7.91 -6.73
C PHE A 165 -17.51 7.54 -7.18
N SER A 166 -17.39 6.89 -8.34
CA SER A 166 -16.09 6.43 -8.88
C SER A 166 -15.32 7.58 -9.53
N THR A 167 -14.28 8.06 -8.85
CA THR A 167 -13.33 9.06 -9.35
C THR A 167 -12.05 8.99 -8.53
N ASP A 168 -10.92 9.32 -9.16
CA ASP A 168 -9.62 9.47 -8.47
C ASP A 168 -9.40 10.90 -7.95
N ASP A 169 -10.22 11.86 -8.37
CA ASP A 169 -10.17 13.25 -7.92
C ASP A 169 -11.31 13.55 -6.93
N PRO A 170 -11.01 13.77 -5.63
CA PRO A 170 -12.04 14.04 -4.63
C PRO A 170 -12.79 15.36 -4.85
N SER A 171 -12.27 16.28 -5.67
CA SER A 171 -12.94 17.53 -6.01
C SER A 171 -14.15 17.32 -6.94
N LEU A 172 -14.14 16.24 -7.71
CA LEU A 172 -15.19 15.88 -8.67
C LEU A 172 -16.36 15.13 -8.02
N ILE A 173 -16.28 14.77 -6.73
CA ILE A 173 -17.37 14.06 -6.04
C ILE A 173 -18.57 15.01 -5.88
N PRO A 174 -19.74 14.68 -6.48
CA PRO A 174 -20.96 15.47 -6.29
C PRO A 174 -21.36 15.53 -4.80
N PRO A 175 -21.99 16.62 -4.33
CA PRO A 175 -22.33 16.81 -2.92
C PRO A 175 -23.07 15.64 -2.27
N GLU A 176 -24.01 15.02 -3.00
CA GLU A 176 -24.84 13.90 -2.53
C GLU A 176 -24.09 12.56 -2.43
N TYR A 177 -22.86 12.47 -2.96
CA TYR A 177 -21.97 11.30 -2.84
C TYR A 177 -20.80 11.52 -1.88
N ARG A 178 -20.70 12.71 -1.26
CA ARG A 178 -19.59 13.04 -0.36
C ARG A 178 -19.70 12.30 0.95
N ILE A 179 -18.57 11.76 1.40
CA ILE A 179 -18.44 11.21 2.75
C ILE A 179 -18.57 12.35 3.78
N GLN A 180 -19.41 12.15 4.77
CA GLN A 180 -19.61 13.10 5.87
C GLN A 180 -18.85 12.63 7.09
N THR A 181 -18.00 13.51 7.66
CA THR A 181 -17.38 13.25 8.95
C THR A 181 -18.38 13.56 10.05
N LEU A 182 -18.72 12.56 10.85
CA LEU A 182 -19.64 12.71 11.99
C LEU A 182 -18.88 13.05 13.28
N LYS A 183 -17.75 12.35 13.49
CA LYS A 183 -16.94 12.48 14.70
C LYS A 183 -15.51 12.00 14.45
N HIS A 184 -14.55 12.52 15.19
CA HIS A 184 -13.17 12.03 15.18
C HIS A 184 -12.52 12.17 16.57
N GLY A 185 -11.44 11.42 16.79
CA GLY A 185 -10.65 11.48 18.02
C GLY A 185 -9.84 12.78 18.15
N LYS A 186 -9.37 13.07 19.37
CA LYS A 186 -8.71 14.34 19.70
C LYS A 186 -7.49 14.67 18.84
N ASN A 187 -6.68 13.65 18.51
CA ASN A 187 -5.41 13.81 17.76
C ASN A 187 -5.52 13.23 16.33
N VAL A 188 -6.73 13.09 15.83
CA VAL A 188 -7.01 12.54 14.51
C VAL A 188 -7.21 13.67 13.51
N HIS A 189 -6.42 13.69 12.47
CA HIS A 189 -6.62 14.52 11.29
C HIS A 189 -7.70 13.88 10.41
N VAL A 190 -8.58 14.69 9.84
CA VAL A 190 -9.60 14.26 8.87
C VAL A 190 -9.49 15.06 7.60
N GLY A 191 -9.57 14.35 6.47
CA GLY A 191 -9.41 14.93 5.15
C GLY A 191 -10.11 14.12 4.07
N LYS A 192 -9.63 14.29 2.85
CA LYS A 192 -10.07 13.56 1.67
C LYS A 192 -8.85 12.92 1.02
N PHE A 193 -9.04 11.78 0.36
CA PHE A 193 -8.01 11.13 -0.44
C PHE A 193 -8.44 11.00 -1.90
N GLY A 194 -7.46 10.79 -2.78
CA GLY A 194 -7.63 10.56 -4.22
C GLY A 194 -6.55 9.66 -4.76
N ASN A 195 -6.45 9.57 -6.10
CA ASN A 195 -5.50 8.77 -6.89
C ASN A 195 -5.74 7.25 -6.90
N GLU A 196 -6.57 6.71 -6.02
CA GLU A 196 -6.92 5.28 -5.94
C GLU A 196 -8.39 5.14 -5.55
N GLY A 197 -9.27 5.71 -6.36
CA GLY A 197 -10.59 6.11 -5.91
C GLY A 197 -10.48 7.33 -5.01
N SER A 198 -11.59 7.82 -4.48
CA SER A 198 -11.62 8.98 -3.61
C SER A 198 -12.64 8.82 -2.49
N GLY A 199 -12.46 9.57 -1.41
CA GLY A 199 -13.37 9.48 -0.28
C GLY A 199 -12.94 10.29 0.94
N GLY A 200 -13.45 9.89 2.10
CA GLY A 200 -13.07 10.44 3.41
C GLY A 200 -11.92 9.67 4.01
N GLN A 201 -10.95 10.38 4.55
CA GLN A 201 -9.77 9.82 5.21
C GLN A 201 -9.63 10.38 6.62
N SER A 202 -9.15 9.54 7.53
CA SER A 202 -8.67 9.98 8.83
C SER A 202 -7.34 9.30 9.15
N ASP A 203 -6.41 10.06 9.70
CA ASP A 203 -5.14 9.54 10.17
C ASP A 203 -4.77 10.12 11.54
N MET A 204 -4.12 9.30 12.35
CA MET A 204 -3.52 9.70 13.61
C MET A 204 -2.03 9.37 13.57
N ARG A 205 -1.17 10.38 13.73
CA ARG A 205 0.25 10.12 13.97
C ARG A 205 0.38 9.44 15.33
N TYR A 206 0.87 8.23 15.30
CA TYR A 206 0.98 7.38 16.47
C TYR A 206 2.19 6.47 16.33
N ASP A 207 3.14 6.58 17.26
CA ASP A 207 4.39 5.83 17.24
C ASP A 207 4.20 4.41 17.79
N TRP A 208 3.37 3.61 17.09
CA TRP A 208 3.15 2.22 17.42
C TRP A 208 4.47 1.43 17.35
N LYS A 209 4.62 0.40 18.16
CA LYS A 209 5.85 -0.36 18.33
C LYS A 209 5.73 -1.75 17.71
N ALA A 210 6.82 -2.21 17.09
CA ALA A 210 6.97 -3.62 16.72
C ALA A 210 6.89 -4.51 17.98
N ASP A 211 6.61 -5.81 17.79
CA ASP A 211 6.38 -6.80 18.85
C ASP A 211 5.26 -6.41 19.84
N THR A 212 4.35 -5.53 19.40
CA THR A 212 3.20 -5.10 20.18
C THR A 212 1.92 -5.41 19.42
N ARG A 213 0.96 -6.03 20.10
CA ARG A 213 -0.31 -6.44 19.52
C ARG A 213 -1.36 -5.37 19.73
N TYR A 214 -1.75 -4.70 18.66
CA TYR A 214 -2.77 -3.64 18.65
C TYR A 214 -4.13 -4.18 18.21
N GLY A 215 -5.21 -3.65 18.79
CA GLY A 215 -6.58 -4.03 18.47
C GLY A 215 -7.26 -3.02 17.55
N PHE A 216 -8.04 -3.54 16.62
CA PHE A 216 -8.81 -2.78 15.63
C PHE A 216 -10.27 -3.19 15.69
N LEU A 217 -11.15 -2.25 15.97
CA LEU A 217 -12.58 -2.49 16.03
C LEU A 217 -13.29 -1.56 15.07
N THR A 218 -14.09 -2.13 14.17
CA THR A 218 -14.96 -1.35 13.28
C THR A 218 -16.43 -1.61 13.59
N HIS A 219 -17.24 -0.56 13.50
CA HIS A 219 -18.69 -0.61 13.61
C HIS A 219 -19.30 -0.06 12.34
N ILE A 220 -20.07 -0.88 11.64
CA ILE A 220 -20.73 -0.54 10.38
C ILE A 220 -22.21 -0.87 10.49
N ARG A 221 -23.05 0.14 10.27
CA ARG A 221 -24.50 -0.04 10.31
C ARG A 221 -25.23 0.90 9.36
N PRO A 222 -26.30 0.41 8.71
CA PRO A 222 -27.23 1.29 8.01
C PRO A 222 -27.86 2.31 8.96
N VAL A 223 -28.17 3.48 8.42
CA VAL A 223 -28.95 4.51 9.13
C VAL A 223 -30.41 4.36 8.78
N GLU A 224 -31.23 4.03 9.77
CA GLU A 224 -32.65 3.79 9.60
C GLU A 224 -33.36 4.95 8.88
N GLY A 225 -34.23 4.65 7.93
CA GLY A 225 -34.98 5.62 7.16
C GLY A 225 -34.16 6.39 6.12
N THR A 226 -32.91 6.00 5.88
CA THR A 226 -32.03 6.64 4.87
C THR A 226 -31.29 5.61 4.00
N GLU A 227 -30.79 6.07 2.83
CA GLU A 227 -29.82 5.31 2.04
C GLU A 227 -28.39 5.66 2.45
N SER A 228 -28.05 5.48 3.72
CA SER A 228 -26.70 5.78 4.21
C SER A 228 -26.23 4.73 5.20
N THR A 229 -24.92 4.58 5.32
CA THR A 229 -24.26 3.70 6.31
C THR A 229 -23.28 4.51 7.14
N GLU A 230 -23.26 4.26 8.44
CA GLU A 230 -22.26 4.79 9.36
C GLU A 230 -21.12 3.79 9.54
N PHE A 231 -19.89 4.29 9.42
CA PHE A 231 -18.64 3.56 9.57
C PHE A 231 -17.84 4.21 10.70
N THR A 232 -17.56 3.47 11.76
CA THR A 232 -16.80 3.99 12.90
C THR A 232 -15.63 3.06 13.21
N ALA A 233 -14.44 3.61 13.44
CA ALA A 233 -13.23 2.89 13.77
C ALA A 233 -12.68 3.27 15.14
N TYR A 234 -12.30 2.24 15.92
CA TYR A 234 -11.65 2.37 17.22
C TYR A 234 -10.33 1.58 17.23
N PHE A 235 -9.29 2.20 17.75
CA PHE A 235 -7.96 1.63 17.92
C PHE A 235 -7.71 1.34 19.39
N TYR A 236 -7.24 0.12 19.70
CA TYR A 236 -6.82 -0.27 21.04
C TYR A 236 -5.31 -0.24 21.18
N ASP A 237 -4.85 0.52 22.15
CA ASP A 237 -3.45 0.57 22.53
C ASP A 237 -3.24 -0.23 23.83
N PRO A 238 -2.55 -1.38 23.79
CA PRO A 238 -2.31 -2.20 24.97
C PRO A 238 -1.35 -1.56 25.97
N MET A 239 -0.50 -0.62 25.53
CA MET A 239 0.46 0.06 26.42
C MET A 239 -0.21 1.02 27.41
N VAL A 240 -1.37 1.55 27.03
CA VAL A 240 -2.18 2.44 27.87
C VAL A 240 -3.55 1.85 28.21
N GLU A 241 -3.82 0.63 27.74
CA GLU A 241 -5.07 -0.15 27.97
C GLU A 241 -6.34 0.65 27.62
N LYS A 242 -6.30 1.39 26.50
CA LYS A 242 -7.41 2.29 26.12
C LYS A 242 -7.82 2.12 24.68
N TRP A 243 -9.13 2.19 24.48
CA TRP A 243 -9.74 2.38 23.18
C TRP A 243 -9.75 3.87 22.82
N GLN A 244 -9.36 4.16 21.60
CA GLN A 244 -9.38 5.51 21.02
C GLN A 244 -10.31 5.51 19.82
N LEU A 245 -11.25 6.46 19.77
CA LEU A 245 -12.00 6.73 18.55
C LEU A 245 -11.04 7.30 17.50
N ILE A 246 -11.00 6.68 16.32
CA ILE A 246 -10.31 7.26 15.17
C ILE A 246 -11.27 8.20 14.45
N ALA A 247 -12.27 7.68 13.76
CA ALA A 247 -13.31 8.53 13.17
C ALA A 247 -14.64 7.77 13.02
N SER A 248 -15.68 8.55 12.81
CA SER A 248 -16.99 8.08 12.36
C SER A 248 -17.37 8.84 11.10
N PHE A 249 -17.64 8.10 10.03
CA PHE A 249 -18.05 8.63 8.72
C PHE A 249 -19.44 8.14 8.36
N ARG A 250 -20.19 8.96 7.62
CA ARG A 250 -21.42 8.53 6.94
C ARG A 250 -21.18 8.48 5.44
N ARG A 251 -21.43 7.33 4.86
CA ARG A 251 -21.38 7.09 3.42
C ARG A 251 -22.80 7.09 2.85
N PRO A 252 -23.12 8.02 1.94
CA PRO A 252 -24.43 8.05 1.28
C PRO A 252 -24.56 6.92 0.25
N LYS A 253 -25.78 6.73 -0.27
CA LYS A 253 -26.09 5.72 -1.30
C LYS A 253 -25.61 4.31 -0.96
N THR A 254 -25.70 3.96 0.33
CA THR A 254 -25.17 2.70 0.86
C THR A 254 -26.04 2.25 2.02
N SER A 255 -26.38 0.95 2.03
CA SER A 255 -27.12 0.33 3.14
C SER A 255 -26.54 -1.05 3.40
N ILE A 256 -25.44 -1.11 4.19
CA ILE A 256 -24.67 -2.34 4.43
C ILE A 256 -24.25 -2.49 5.89
N TYR A 257 -24.00 -3.73 6.29
CA TYR A 257 -23.20 -4.15 7.44
C TYR A 257 -21.81 -4.59 6.97
N HIS A 258 -21.00 -5.23 7.83
CA HIS A 258 -19.72 -5.80 7.38
C HIS A 258 -19.97 -6.89 6.35
N GLN A 259 -19.35 -6.72 5.20
CA GLN A 259 -19.25 -7.71 4.13
C GLN A 259 -17.94 -7.51 3.38
N GLY A 260 -17.52 -8.51 2.61
CA GLY A 260 -16.25 -8.46 1.89
C GLY A 260 -15.06 -8.26 2.85
N THR A 261 -15.07 -8.92 4.02
CA THR A 261 -14.05 -8.72 5.05
C THR A 261 -12.70 -9.28 4.64
N TYR A 262 -11.65 -8.50 4.81
CA TYR A 262 -10.28 -8.88 4.44
C TYR A 262 -9.24 -8.13 5.26
N SER A 263 -7.99 -8.59 5.18
CA SER A 263 -6.80 -7.85 5.60
C SER A 263 -5.78 -7.85 4.48
N PHE A 264 -4.84 -6.92 4.50
CA PHE A 264 -3.68 -6.98 3.62
C PHE A 264 -2.42 -6.43 4.27
N LEU A 265 -1.30 -6.84 3.72
CA LEU A 265 0.01 -6.26 3.92
C LEU A 265 0.53 -5.81 2.55
N GLU A 266 0.81 -4.52 2.40
CA GLU A 266 1.31 -3.98 1.13
C GLU A 266 2.48 -3.01 1.31
N SER A 267 3.24 -2.83 0.22
CA SER A 267 4.20 -1.75 0.07
C SER A 267 3.60 -0.62 -0.77
N PHE A 268 3.50 0.58 -0.22
CA PHE A 268 2.99 1.74 -0.95
C PHE A 268 4.10 2.70 -1.44
N ILE A 269 5.37 2.38 -1.19
CA ILE A 269 6.53 3.15 -1.69
C ILE A 269 7.33 2.30 -2.68
N PRO A 270 7.43 2.69 -3.97
CA PRO A 270 8.14 1.92 -4.99
C PRO A 270 9.60 1.60 -4.63
N GLY A 271 10.31 2.54 -4.01
CA GLY A 271 11.71 2.35 -3.61
C GLY A 271 11.96 1.33 -2.49
N ALA A 272 10.90 0.77 -1.90
CA ALA A 272 10.97 -0.18 -0.79
C ALA A 272 10.37 -1.55 -1.12
N TRP A 273 10.08 -1.86 -2.39
CA TRP A 273 9.43 -3.12 -2.78
C TRP A 273 10.28 -4.36 -2.54
N GLN A 274 11.60 -4.23 -2.58
CA GLN A 274 12.56 -5.32 -2.42
C GLN A 274 12.71 -5.80 -0.96
N PHE A 275 12.24 -5.04 0.03
CA PHE A 275 12.38 -5.43 1.42
C PHE A 275 11.27 -6.40 1.84
N GLU A 276 11.65 -7.45 2.57
CA GLU A 276 10.69 -8.38 3.16
C GLU A 276 9.83 -7.68 4.21
N ARG A 277 8.55 -8.01 4.22
CA ARG A 277 7.56 -7.55 5.21
C ARG A 277 6.87 -8.71 5.83
N ARG A 278 6.55 -8.60 7.12
CA ARG A 278 5.83 -9.61 7.86
C ARG A 278 4.87 -8.97 8.85
N ALA A 279 3.71 -9.58 9.04
CA ALA A 279 2.78 -9.24 10.10
C ALA A 279 2.01 -10.50 10.56
N ILE A 280 1.56 -10.49 11.79
CA ILE A 280 0.72 -11.51 12.38
C ILE A 280 -0.68 -10.92 12.51
N TYR A 281 -1.63 -11.51 11.80
CA TYR A 281 -3.05 -11.17 11.84
C TYR A 281 -3.78 -12.22 12.67
N THR A 282 -4.39 -11.82 13.76
CA THR A 282 -4.97 -12.76 14.73
C THR A 282 -6.22 -12.21 15.39
N ASN A 283 -6.86 -13.02 16.24
CA ASN A 283 -8.02 -12.67 17.08
C ASN A 283 -9.13 -11.96 16.30
N LYS A 284 -9.66 -12.62 15.27
CA LYS A 284 -10.73 -12.06 14.45
C LYS A 284 -12.08 -12.48 14.97
N TRP A 285 -12.91 -11.49 15.22
CA TRP A 285 -14.23 -11.69 15.79
C TRP A 285 -15.26 -10.78 15.12
N VAL A 286 -16.43 -11.29 14.90
CA VAL A 286 -17.60 -10.50 14.48
C VAL A 286 -18.71 -10.65 15.52
N LYS A 287 -19.52 -9.62 15.63
CA LYS A 287 -20.72 -9.68 16.49
C LYS A 287 -21.94 -9.35 15.65
N PRO A 288 -22.93 -10.27 15.59
CA PRO A 288 -24.20 -10.01 14.95
C PRO A 288 -25.01 -8.98 15.74
N GLU A 289 -26.05 -8.41 15.12
CA GLU A 289 -26.99 -7.50 15.80
C GLU A 289 -27.57 -8.10 17.06
N ARG A 290 -27.83 -9.40 17.03
CA ARG A 290 -28.32 -10.18 18.19
C ARG A 290 -27.44 -11.40 18.40
N GLY A 291 -26.99 -11.62 19.63
CA GLY A 291 -26.16 -12.76 20.00
C GLY A 291 -24.77 -12.40 20.50
N ALA A 292 -23.95 -13.40 20.70
CA ALA A 292 -22.58 -13.27 21.20
C ALA A 292 -21.60 -13.00 20.06
N TRP A 293 -20.39 -12.61 20.43
CA TRP A 293 -19.24 -12.55 19.51
C TRP A 293 -18.96 -13.95 18.93
N GLN A 294 -18.62 -14.01 17.67
CA GLN A 294 -18.29 -15.21 16.90
C GLN A 294 -16.88 -15.07 16.32
N GLU A 295 -16.07 -16.10 16.48
CA GLU A 295 -14.72 -16.11 15.93
C GLU A 295 -14.74 -16.34 14.42
N VAL A 296 -13.85 -15.64 13.71
CA VAL A 296 -13.62 -15.80 12.26
C VAL A 296 -12.34 -16.61 12.08
N THR A 297 -12.49 -17.88 11.72
CA THR A 297 -11.41 -18.89 11.67
C THR A 297 -10.99 -19.27 10.25
N GLN A 298 -11.70 -18.79 9.21
CA GLN A 298 -11.43 -19.11 7.81
C GLN A 298 -10.94 -17.86 7.07
N ALA A 299 -9.76 -17.99 6.43
CA ALA A 299 -9.14 -16.99 5.55
C ALA A 299 -8.70 -17.63 4.24
#